data_07fb4be5409b01e963f97908501f0175
#
_entry.id   07fb4be5409b01e963f97908501f0175
#
_cell.length_a   1.000
_cell.length_b   1.000
_cell.length_c   1.000
_cell.angle_alpha   90.00
_cell.angle_beta   90.00
_cell.angle_gamma   90.00
#
_symmetry.space_group_name_H-M   'P 1'
#
loop_
_entity.id
_entity.type
_entity.pdbx_description
1 polymer ?
#
loop_
_entity_poly.entity_id
_entity_poly.type
_entity_poly.pdbx_seq_one_letter_code
_entity_poly.pdbx_strand_id
1 'polypeptide(L)'
;SPWKPGSVLLSPPAFSTSCARCGKDGRLRRKRAISERQLTRYFVDQRKVRVVGGQGGGGGHSFLSEPRKVFGGPDGGNGGDGGHVIFKADQQMKSLSSVFPFYQGFHGERGGSKNCYGANGAHMYVKVPVGTLVKEDGKVVADLTQHGEEYIAAYGGAGGKGNRFFLSNENRAPKFFTPGEPGQERVLHLELKTTAHAGLVGFPNAGKSSLLRAISRAKPAVAAYPFTTLNPHVGIVHYQDYEQVAVADIPGLIKGAHQNRGLGVAFLKHIERCRFLLYVVDLSVPQPWVQLQDLKCELEAYEKGLSERPCVVIGNKIDLAQSRINLPLLREQVAVRVIALSALTGDNLEELLLYLRELYDTYVKTEQSRGQSPVKW
;
A
#
# COMPACT_ATOMS: atom_id res chain seq x y z
N SER A 1 -54.98 -61.92 3.19
CA SER A 1 -54.24 -62.70 2.19
C SER A 1 -54.15 -61.92 0.89
N PRO A 2 -53.20 -62.14 0.16
CA PRO A 2 -51.73 -61.94 0.22
C PRO A 2 -51.24 -61.23 -1.03
N TRP A 3 -50.06 -60.88 -1.11
CA TRP A 3 -49.07 -61.06 -2.19
C TRP A 3 -47.90 -60.15 -2.06
N LYS A 4 -46.72 -60.73 -1.77
CA LYS A 4 -45.44 -60.12 -2.03
C LYS A 4 -44.98 -60.43 -3.46
N PRO A 5 -44.23 -59.56 -4.12
CA PRO A 5 -43.10 -60.00 -4.92
C PRO A 5 -41.84 -59.23 -4.52
N GLY A 6 -40.78 -59.83 -4.28
CA GLY A 6 -39.73 -60.40 -5.00
C GLY A 6 -38.69 -59.37 -5.35
N SER A 7 -37.66 -59.19 -4.44
CA SER A 7 -36.46 -58.40 -4.70
C SER A 7 -35.52 -59.12 -5.67
N VAL A 8 -35.21 -58.50 -6.79
CA VAL A 8 -34.10 -58.91 -7.68
C VAL A 8 -32.92 -57.97 -7.41
N LEU A 9 -31.93 -58.53 -6.75
CA LEU A 9 -30.59 -57.94 -6.59
C LEU A 9 -29.84 -58.08 -7.92
N LEU A 10 -29.55 -57.00 -8.60
CA LEU A 10 -28.54 -56.91 -9.64
C LEU A 10 -27.24 -56.37 -9.05
N SER A 11 -26.27 -57.25 -8.93
CA SER A 11 -24.88 -56.93 -8.58
C SER A 11 -24.19 -56.24 -9.78
N PRO A 12 -23.39 -55.19 -9.58
CA PRO A 12 -22.53 -54.60 -10.60
C PRO A 12 -21.28 -55.45 -10.85
N PRO A 13 -20.73 -55.43 -12.07
CA PRO A 13 -19.59 -56.28 -12.44
C PRO A 13 -18.28 -55.80 -11.74
N ALA A 14 -17.53 -56.75 -11.27
CA ALA A 14 -16.21 -56.58 -10.72
C ALA A 14 -15.21 -56.21 -11.83
N PHE A 15 -14.60 -55.03 -11.72
CA PHE A 15 -13.37 -54.71 -12.44
C PHE A 15 -12.18 -55.23 -11.67
N SER A 16 -11.37 -56.05 -12.31
CA SER A 16 -10.17 -56.64 -11.77
C SER A 16 -9.09 -55.63 -11.51
N THR A 17 -8.64 -55.57 -10.28
CA THR A 17 -7.46 -54.89 -9.85
C THR A 17 -6.24 -55.70 -10.15
N SER A 18 -5.32 -55.16 -10.94
CA SER A 18 -3.92 -55.55 -10.87
C SER A 18 -3.05 -54.31 -11.20
N CYS A 19 -2.67 -53.60 -10.19
CA CYS A 19 -1.38 -52.89 -10.14
C CYS A 19 -1.02 -52.64 -8.69
N ALA A 20 -0.34 -53.66 -8.13
CA ALA A 20 0.36 -53.52 -6.86
C ALA A 20 1.66 -52.74 -7.09
N ARG A 21 2.00 -51.93 -6.11
CA ARG A 21 3.26 -51.23 -5.84
C ARG A 21 3.30 -49.74 -6.28
N CYS A 22 2.81 -48.91 -5.41
CA CYS A 22 3.53 -47.71 -5.00
C CYS A 22 3.10 -47.31 -3.59
N GLY A 23 3.67 -47.99 -2.60
CA GLY A 23 3.66 -47.53 -1.22
C GLY A 23 4.52 -46.28 -1.12
N LYS A 24 3.91 -45.13 -1.06
CA LYS A 24 4.52 -43.92 -0.50
C LYS A 24 3.63 -43.46 0.62
N ASP A 25 4.11 -43.68 1.83
CA ASP A 25 3.57 -43.05 3.04
C ASP A 25 3.18 -41.63 2.78
N GLY A 26 1.88 -41.42 2.62
CA GLY A 26 1.26 -40.09 2.67
C GLY A 26 1.35 -39.56 4.08
N ARG A 27 2.54 -39.20 4.55
CA ARG A 27 2.67 -38.31 5.71
C ARG A 27 1.89 -37.03 5.35
N LEU A 28 0.69 -36.94 5.87
CA LEU A 28 -0.03 -35.68 5.98
C LEU A 28 0.96 -34.64 6.50
N ARG A 29 1.52 -33.81 5.60
CA ARG A 29 2.27 -32.62 5.99
C ARG A 29 1.32 -31.80 6.84
N ARG A 30 1.41 -31.93 8.17
CA ARG A 30 0.82 -30.98 9.10
C ARG A 30 1.23 -29.61 8.60
N LYS A 31 0.26 -28.82 8.06
CA LYS A 31 0.49 -27.44 7.73
C LYS A 31 1.07 -26.81 8.99
N ARG A 32 2.35 -26.46 8.98
CA ARG A 32 2.98 -25.74 10.07
C ARG A 32 2.09 -24.56 10.38
N ALA A 33 1.66 -24.44 11.62
CA ALA A 33 0.94 -23.26 12.07
C ALA A 33 1.78 -22.04 11.66
N ILE A 34 1.19 -21.16 10.86
CA ILE A 34 1.84 -19.93 10.43
C ILE A 34 2.19 -19.18 11.71
N SER A 35 3.48 -18.87 11.91
CA SER A 35 3.92 -18.17 13.11
C SER A 35 3.16 -16.83 13.23
N GLU A 36 2.88 -16.36 14.44
CA GLU A 36 2.20 -15.08 14.65
C GLU A 36 2.88 -13.93 13.92
N ARG A 37 4.20 -13.99 13.72
CA ARG A 37 4.98 -13.04 12.92
C ARG A 37 4.62 -13.05 11.42
N GLN A 38 4.15 -14.18 10.87
CA GLN A 38 3.72 -14.29 9.47
C GLN A 38 2.25 -13.87 9.28
N LEU A 39 1.46 -13.85 10.35
CA LEU A 39 0.08 -13.36 10.35
C LEU A 39 -0.02 -11.85 10.50
N THR A 40 1.05 -11.18 10.93
CA THR A 40 1.07 -9.73 11.07
C THR A 40 1.20 -9.10 9.69
N ARG A 41 0.14 -8.51 9.17
CA ARG A 41 0.20 -7.71 7.95
C ARG A 41 0.99 -6.44 8.26
N TYR A 42 2.16 -6.30 7.66
CA TYR A 42 2.96 -5.10 7.80
C TYR A 42 2.38 -4.00 6.89
N PHE A 43 2.10 -2.85 7.46
CA PHE A 43 1.82 -1.64 6.71
C PHE A 43 3.17 -0.97 6.36
N VAL A 44 3.38 -0.68 5.08
CA VAL A 44 4.60 -0.02 4.59
C VAL A 44 4.17 1.27 3.89
N ASP A 45 4.64 2.40 4.40
CA ASP A 45 4.34 3.75 3.90
C ASP A 45 5.44 4.30 3.00
N GLN A 46 6.64 3.73 3.05
CA GLN A 46 7.77 4.13 2.22
C GLN A 46 8.46 2.92 1.61
N ARG A 47 8.80 3.02 0.33
CA ARG A 47 9.50 1.96 -0.38
C ARG A 47 10.48 2.55 -1.39
N LYS A 48 11.72 2.06 -1.35
CA LYS A 48 12.70 2.32 -2.39
C LYS A 48 12.54 1.27 -3.48
N VAL A 49 12.37 1.71 -4.74
CA VAL A 49 12.13 0.84 -5.89
C VAL A 49 13.10 1.22 -7.00
N ARG A 50 13.82 0.22 -7.50
CA ARG A 50 14.62 0.33 -8.73
C ARG A 50 13.76 -0.10 -9.90
N VAL A 51 13.61 0.76 -10.88
CA VAL A 51 12.83 0.51 -12.09
C VAL A 51 13.71 0.58 -13.30
N VAL A 52 13.56 -0.38 -14.22
CA VAL A 52 14.32 -0.46 -15.47
C VAL A 52 13.32 -0.65 -16.61
N GLY A 53 13.34 0.22 -17.60
CA GLY A 53 12.57 0.05 -18.82
C GLY A 53 13.03 -1.16 -19.60
N GLY A 54 12.16 -1.74 -20.42
CA GLY A 54 12.54 -2.81 -21.33
C GLY A 54 13.57 -2.30 -22.38
N GLN A 55 14.51 -3.11 -22.77
CA GLN A 55 15.42 -2.79 -23.87
C GLN A 55 14.67 -2.88 -25.20
N GLY A 56 14.95 -2.00 -26.15
CA GLY A 56 14.48 -2.12 -27.52
C GLY A 56 15.07 -3.34 -28.24
N GLY A 57 14.30 -3.96 -29.09
CA GLY A 57 14.76 -5.05 -29.94
C GLY A 57 15.77 -4.56 -31.00
N GLY A 58 16.81 -5.33 -31.33
CA GLY A 58 17.73 -4.98 -32.40
C GLY A 58 17.07 -5.03 -33.76
N GLY A 59 17.55 -4.22 -34.70
CA GLY A 59 17.13 -4.28 -36.10
C GLY A 59 17.49 -5.62 -36.76
N GLY A 60 16.70 -6.01 -37.76
CA GLY A 60 16.94 -7.18 -38.58
C GLY A 60 18.08 -6.94 -39.57
N HIS A 61 18.85 -7.99 -39.82
CA HIS A 61 19.87 -8.00 -40.88
C HIS A 61 19.61 -9.19 -41.77
N SER A 62 18.91 -8.96 -42.88
CA SER A 62 18.57 -10.00 -43.82
C SER A 62 18.50 -9.43 -45.23
N PHE A 63 18.69 -10.30 -46.23
CA PHE A 63 18.56 -10.00 -47.63
C PHE A 63 17.52 -10.94 -48.24
N LEU A 64 16.70 -10.41 -49.13
CA LEU A 64 15.67 -11.19 -49.80
C LEU A 64 16.35 -12.30 -50.63
N SER A 65 15.91 -13.53 -50.40
CA SER A 65 16.30 -14.70 -51.18
C SER A 65 15.04 -15.40 -51.69
N GLU A 66 14.94 -15.51 -53.03
CA GLU A 66 13.83 -16.16 -53.68
C GLU A 66 14.34 -17.24 -54.65
N PRO A 67 13.52 -18.26 -54.98
CA PRO A 67 13.90 -19.21 -56.03
C PRO A 67 14.26 -18.49 -57.32
N ARG A 68 15.44 -18.76 -57.84
CA ARG A 68 16.04 -18.15 -59.05
C ARG A 68 16.55 -16.70 -58.88
N LYS A 69 16.51 -16.13 -57.64
CA LYS A 69 17.06 -14.80 -57.32
C LYS A 69 17.85 -14.88 -56.01
N VAL A 70 19.12 -15.29 -56.14
CA VAL A 70 19.99 -15.55 -54.98
C VAL A 70 20.38 -14.25 -54.27
N PHE A 71 20.53 -13.14 -55.01
CA PHE A 71 20.93 -11.82 -54.48
C PHE A 71 19.75 -10.85 -54.58
N GLY A 72 18.95 -10.79 -53.49
CA GLY A 72 17.90 -9.79 -53.35
C GLY A 72 18.35 -8.55 -52.58
N GLY A 73 17.50 -7.54 -52.50
CA GLY A 73 17.75 -6.33 -51.71
C GLY A 73 17.66 -6.57 -50.20
N PRO A 74 18.06 -5.57 -49.37
CA PRO A 74 17.95 -5.65 -47.92
C PRO A 74 16.47 -5.73 -47.52
N ASP A 75 16.13 -6.65 -46.63
CA ASP A 75 14.76 -6.91 -46.20
C ASP A 75 14.60 -7.03 -44.67
N GLY A 76 15.64 -6.71 -43.90
CA GLY A 76 15.57 -6.73 -42.44
C GLY A 76 14.69 -5.60 -41.90
N GLY A 77 13.70 -5.97 -41.10
CA GLY A 77 12.77 -5.06 -40.42
C GLY A 77 13.38 -4.38 -39.20
N ASN A 78 12.69 -3.36 -38.67
CA ASN A 78 13.10 -2.70 -37.42
C ASN A 78 12.74 -3.59 -36.21
N GLY A 79 13.51 -3.46 -35.13
CA GLY A 79 13.15 -4.03 -33.84
C GLY A 79 11.97 -3.29 -33.20
N GLY A 80 11.28 -3.96 -32.29
CA GLY A 80 10.21 -3.37 -31.48
C GLY A 80 10.77 -2.55 -30.31
N ASP A 81 10.01 -1.59 -29.85
CA ASP A 81 10.36 -0.78 -28.68
C ASP A 81 10.25 -1.59 -27.39
N GLY A 82 11.05 -1.27 -26.37
CA GLY A 82 10.95 -1.84 -25.04
C GLY A 82 9.72 -1.33 -24.28
N GLY A 83 9.17 -2.16 -23.42
CA GLY A 83 8.02 -1.80 -22.57
C GLY A 83 8.39 -0.82 -21.46
N HIS A 84 7.48 0.08 -21.12
CA HIS A 84 7.63 1.01 -20.00
C HIS A 84 7.27 0.34 -18.68
N VAL A 85 7.82 0.87 -17.56
CA VAL A 85 7.34 0.59 -16.22
C VAL A 85 6.45 1.75 -15.78
N ILE A 86 5.18 1.45 -15.43
CA ILE A 86 4.15 2.44 -15.15
C ILE A 86 3.59 2.18 -13.75
N PHE A 87 3.62 3.18 -12.88
CA PHE A 87 2.90 3.16 -11.62
C PHE A 87 1.45 3.57 -11.86
N LYS A 88 0.51 2.77 -11.36
CA LYS A 88 -0.92 3.03 -11.49
C LYS A 88 -1.57 3.05 -10.11
N ALA A 89 -2.25 4.15 -9.78
CA ALA A 89 -2.95 4.31 -8.52
C ALA A 89 -4.19 3.40 -8.45
N ASP A 90 -4.26 2.57 -7.40
CA ASP A 90 -5.36 1.65 -7.16
C ASP A 90 -5.93 1.85 -5.75
N GLN A 91 -7.24 2.13 -5.64
CA GLN A 91 -7.94 2.31 -4.36
C GLN A 91 -7.98 1.02 -3.51
N GLN A 92 -7.85 -0.16 -4.13
CA GLN A 92 -7.85 -1.42 -3.40
C GLN A 92 -6.53 -1.65 -2.65
N MET A 93 -5.48 -0.94 -3.05
CA MET A 93 -4.18 -1.00 -2.39
C MET A 93 -4.15 -0.05 -1.21
N LYS A 94 -3.82 -0.56 -0.02
CA LYS A 94 -3.79 0.21 1.24
C LYS A 94 -2.38 0.50 1.74
N SER A 95 -1.38 -0.22 1.22
CA SER A 95 0.00 -0.17 1.69
C SER A 95 0.96 -0.47 0.54
N LEU A 96 2.17 0.03 0.64
CA LEU A 96 3.27 -0.29 -0.28
C LEU A 96 3.93 -1.66 0.00
N SER A 97 3.35 -2.48 0.90
CA SER A 97 3.90 -3.81 1.26
C SER A 97 3.97 -4.78 0.08
N SER A 98 3.04 -4.68 -0.86
CA SER A 98 2.98 -5.50 -2.07
C SER A 98 3.89 -5.02 -3.21
N VAL A 99 4.45 -3.81 -3.08
CA VAL A 99 5.38 -3.27 -4.08
C VAL A 99 6.75 -3.91 -3.88
N PHE A 100 7.30 -4.54 -4.92
CA PHE A 100 8.62 -5.13 -4.90
C PHE A 100 9.72 -4.07 -5.04
N PRO A 101 10.96 -4.36 -4.58
CA PRO A 101 12.07 -3.42 -4.68
C PRO A 101 12.65 -3.26 -6.10
N PHE A 102 12.26 -4.14 -7.04
CA PHE A 102 12.76 -4.14 -8.41
C PHE A 102 11.65 -4.46 -9.40
N TYR A 103 11.58 -3.68 -10.49
CA TYR A 103 10.72 -3.93 -11.63
C TYR A 103 11.47 -3.67 -12.93
N GLN A 104 11.17 -4.52 -13.93
CA GLN A 104 11.74 -4.39 -15.28
C GLN A 104 10.63 -4.51 -16.32
N GLY A 105 10.62 -3.59 -17.30
CA GLY A 105 9.75 -3.65 -18.46
C GLY A 105 10.15 -4.80 -19.40
N PHE A 106 9.21 -5.28 -20.18
CA PHE A 106 9.49 -6.33 -21.16
C PHE A 106 10.33 -5.78 -22.32
N HIS A 107 11.25 -6.60 -22.83
CA HIS A 107 12.09 -6.23 -23.96
C HIS A 107 11.28 -6.27 -25.25
N GLY A 108 11.63 -5.39 -26.20
CA GLY A 108 11.15 -5.46 -27.58
C GLY A 108 11.79 -6.63 -28.33
N GLU A 109 11.09 -7.16 -29.30
CA GLU A 109 11.58 -8.24 -30.15
C GLU A 109 12.48 -7.71 -31.26
N ARG A 110 13.41 -8.55 -31.71
CA ARG A 110 14.26 -8.24 -32.82
C ARG A 110 13.46 -8.19 -34.14
N GLY A 111 13.80 -7.28 -35.03
CA GLY A 111 13.28 -7.24 -36.41
C GLY A 111 13.59 -8.51 -37.19
N GLY A 112 12.61 -9.00 -37.92
CA GLY A 112 12.71 -10.19 -38.74
C GLY A 112 13.07 -9.90 -40.22
N SER A 113 13.10 -10.97 -41.02
CA SER A 113 13.22 -10.90 -42.47
C SER A 113 11.90 -10.46 -43.12
N LYS A 114 11.92 -10.18 -44.43
CA LYS A 114 10.77 -9.71 -45.23
C LYS A 114 10.13 -8.43 -44.65
N ASN A 115 11.00 -7.55 -44.12
CA ASN A 115 10.59 -6.30 -43.47
C ASN A 115 9.60 -6.46 -42.32
N CYS A 116 9.61 -7.62 -41.62
CA CYS A 116 8.79 -7.82 -40.45
C CYS A 116 9.42 -7.05 -39.28
N TYR A 117 8.59 -6.16 -38.67
CA TYR A 117 8.99 -5.45 -37.47
C TYR A 117 8.90 -6.39 -36.24
N GLY A 118 9.84 -6.22 -35.31
CA GLY A 118 9.75 -6.88 -34.02
C GLY A 118 8.57 -6.35 -33.23
N ALA A 119 7.94 -7.21 -32.43
CA ALA A 119 6.86 -6.79 -31.53
C ALA A 119 7.40 -5.88 -30.42
N ASN A 120 6.61 -4.87 -30.06
CA ASN A 120 6.92 -4.01 -28.92
C ASN A 120 6.80 -4.77 -27.60
N GLY A 121 7.68 -4.50 -26.66
CA GLY A 121 7.60 -5.05 -25.31
C GLY A 121 6.34 -4.56 -24.57
N ALA A 122 5.67 -5.46 -23.87
CA ALA A 122 4.52 -5.10 -23.07
C ALA A 122 4.92 -4.14 -21.92
N HIS A 123 4.03 -3.20 -21.58
CA HIS A 123 4.24 -2.32 -20.44
C HIS A 123 4.04 -3.08 -19.12
N MET A 124 4.87 -2.78 -18.11
CA MET A 124 4.74 -3.31 -16.77
C MET A 124 3.95 -2.33 -15.90
N TYR A 125 2.73 -2.71 -15.54
CA TYR A 125 1.90 -1.93 -14.63
C TYR A 125 2.12 -2.36 -13.19
N VAL A 126 2.55 -1.43 -12.35
CA VAL A 126 2.75 -1.63 -10.92
C VAL A 126 1.67 -0.87 -10.16
N LYS A 127 0.81 -1.61 -9.46
CA LYS A 127 -0.24 -1.01 -8.65
C LYS A 127 0.34 -0.41 -7.38
N VAL A 128 -0.03 0.84 -7.10
CA VAL A 128 0.35 1.59 -5.90
C VAL A 128 -0.89 2.19 -5.24
N PRO A 129 -0.89 2.41 -3.92
CA PRO A 129 -2.01 3.07 -3.25
C PRO A 129 -2.27 4.49 -3.77
N VAL A 130 -3.52 4.93 -3.72
CA VAL A 130 -3.87 6.34 -3.96
C VAL A 130 -3.21 7.23 -2.90
N GLY A 131 -2.73 8.40 -3.29
CA GLY A 131 -1.97 9.31 -2.43
C GLY A 131 -0.49 8.94 -2.29
N THR A 132 0.06 8.19 -3.26
CA THR A 132 1.48 7.88 -3.32
C THR A 132 2.26 9.01 -3.97
N LEU A 133 3.24 9.56 -3.26
CA LEU A 133 4.26 10.46 -3.79
C LEU A 133 5.40 9.64 -4.38
N VAL A 134 5.78 9.95 -5.60
CA VAL A 134 6.98 9.41 -6.25
C VAL A 134 8.08 10.45 -6.14
N LYS A 135 9.18 10.09 -5.49
CA LYS A 135 10.35 10.98 -5.30
C LYS A 135 11.56 10.39 -5.99
N GLU A 136 12.35 11.27 -6.60
CA GLU A 136 13.68 10.97 -7.14
C GLU A 136 14.67 11.95 -6.54
N ASP A 137 15.74 11.45 -5.95
CA ASP A 137 16.77 12.25 -5.28
C ASP A 137 16.21 13.30 -4.30
N GLY A 138 15.15 12.91 -3.56
CA GLY A 138 14.47 13.78 -2.58
C GLY A 138 13.45 14.77 -3.17
N LYS A 139 13.37 14.92 -4.50
CA LYS A 139 12.37 15.78 -5.16
C LYS A 139 11.13 14.98 -5.54
N VAL A 140 9.96 15.58 -5.37
CA VAL A 140 8.69 14.99 -5.81
C VAL A 140 8.60 15.12 -7.33
N VAL A 141 8.52 13.99 -8.03
CA VAL A 141 8.40 13.93 -9.50
C VAL A 141 6.97 13.59 -9.95
N ALA A 142 6.19 12.93 -9.10
CA ALA A 142 4.78 12.67 -9.35
C ALA A 142 4.00 12.52 -8.04
N ASP A 143 2.70 12.80 -8.12
CA ASP A 143 1.75 12.72 -7.04
C ASP A 143 0.48 12.01 -7.52
N LEU A 144 0.34 10.74 -7.16
CA LEU A 144 -0.76 9.89 -7.60
C LEU A 144 -1.95 10.02 -6.65
N THR A 145 -2.80 11.02 -6.88
CA THR A 145 -3.91 11.37 -5.98
C THR A 145 -5.23 10.73 -6.36
N GLN A 146 -5.41 10.36 -7.64
CA GLN A 146 -6.68 9.83 -8.15
C GLN A 146 -6.56 8.35 -8.52
N HIS A 147 -7.66 7.61 -8.37
CA HIS A 147 -7.72 6.22 -8.83
C HIS A 147 -7.57 6.15 -10.34
N GLY A 148 -6.70 5.23 -10.79
CA GLY A 148 -6.43 5.04 -12.22
C GLY A 148 -5.38 5.99 -12.78
N GLU A 149 -4.91 6.96 -12.02
CA GLU A 149 -3.82 7.85 -12.43
C GLU A 149 -2.53 7.06 -12.66
N GLU A 150 -1.85 7.36 -13.76
CA GLU A 150 -0.67 6.64 -14.22
C GLU A 150 0.56 7.56 -14.30
N TYR A 151 1.70 7.04 -13.90
CA TYR A 151 2.99 7.71 -14.00
C TYR A 151 4.03 6.78 -14.60
N ILE A 152 4.70 7.20 -15.68
CA ILE A 152 5.77 6.42 -16.30
C ILE A 152 7.03 6.54 -15.43
N ALA A 153 7.32 5.47 -14.71
CA ALA A 153 8.46 5.39 -13.79
C ALA A 153 9.79 5.21 -14.54
N ALA A 154 9.78 4.42 -15.62
CA ALA A 154 10.94 4.25 -16.51
C ALA A 154 10.50 4.01 -17.94
N TYR A 155 11.10 4.70 -18.88
CA TYR A 155 10.85 4.52 -20.31
C TYR A 155 11.59 3.30 -20.84
N GLY A 156 10.94 2.54 -21.71
CA GLY A 156 11.60 1.53 -22.54
C GLY A 156 12.49 2.15 -23.60
N GLY A 157 13.54 1.44 -24.00
CA GLY A 157 14.44 1.85 -25.06
C GLY A 157 13.81 1.71 -26.45
N ALA A 158 14.22 2.54 -27.39
CA ALA A 158 13.75 2.49 -28.77
C ALA A 158 14.27 1.25 -29.51
N GLY A 159 13.46 0.71 -30.42
CA GLY A 159 13.82 -0.39 -31.27
C GLY A 159 14.88 0.01 -32.31
N GLY A 160 15.85 -0.87 -32.57
CA GLY A 160 16.90 -0.68 -33.55
C GLY A 160 16.36 -0.69 -34.98
N LYS A 161 17.04 0.01 -35.86
CA LYS A 161 16.71 0.06 -37.30
C LYS A 161 17.29 -1.13 -38.04
N GLY A 162 16.46 -1.79 -38.83
CA GLY A 162 16.90 -2.87 -39.72
C GLY A 162 17.70 -2.37 -40.94
N ASN A 163 18.39 -3.28 -41.62
CA ASN A 163 19.21 -2.89 -42.79
C ASN A 163 18.38 -2.28 -43.91
N ARG A 164 17.10 -2.63 -44.05
CA ARG A 164 16.19 -2.03 -45.04
C ARG A 164 16.00 -0.52 -44.81
N PHE A 165 16.01 -0.04 -43.55
CA PHE A 165 15.89 1.38 -43.25
C PHE A 165 16.99 2.23 -43.86
N PHE A 166 18.19 1.67 -44.03
CA PHE A 166 19.36 2.36 -44.57
C PHE A 166 19.51 2.22 -46.08
N LEU A 167 18.50 1.68 -46.77
CA LEU A 167 18.46 1.59 -48.21
C LEU A 167 18.37 3.00 -48.81
N SER A 168 19.34 3.35 -49.66
CA SER A 168 19.38 4.61 -50.38
C SER A 168 19.86 4.39 -51.83
N ASN A 169 19.74 5.42 -52.67
CA ASN A 169 20.22 5.36 -54.04
C ASN A 169 21.73 5.13 -54.12
N GLU A 170 22.49 5.62 -53.16
CA GLU A 170 23.95 5.47 -53.08
C GLU A 170 24.34 4.13 -52.42
N ASN A 171 23.52 3.61 -51.52
CA ASN A 171 23.76 2.34 -50.84
C ASN A 171 22.58 1.39 -51.06
N ARG A 172 22.63 0.60 -52.12
CA ARG A 172 21.55 -0.35 -52.49
C ARG A 172 21.58 -1.68 -51.74
N ALA A 173 22.64 -1.97 -50.99
CA ALA A 173 22.78 -3.20 -50.22
C ALA A 173 23.40 -2.95 -48.83
N PRO A 174 22.75 -2.15 -47.95
CA PRO A 174 23.27 -1.88 -46.62
C PRO A 174 23.34 -3.17 -45.79
N LYS A 175 24.51 -3.39 -45.19
CA LYS A 175 24.80 -4.56 -44.34
C LYS A 175 24.67 -4.24 -42.83
N PHE A 176 24.57 -2.97 -42.49
CA PHE A 176 24.52 -2.53 -41.10
C PHE A 176 23.07 -2.38 -40.62
N PHE A 177 22.92 -2.56 -39.37
CA PHE A 177 21.67 -2.37 -38.59
C PHE A 177 22.03 -1.77 -37.24
N THR A 178 21.08 -1.19 -36.54
CA THR A 178 21.34 -0.67 -35.20
C THR A 178 20.83 -1.64 -34.13
N PRO A 179 21.55 -1.80 -33.00
CA PRO A 179 21.01 -2.48 -31.85
C PRO A 179 19.83 -1.67 -31.27
N GLY A 180 18.97 -2.32 -30.49
CA GLY A 180 17.97 -1.62 -29.71
C GLY A 180 18.62 -0.83 -28.58
N GLU A 181 18.05 0.29 -28.24
CA GLU A 181 18.52 1.12 -27.14
C GLU A 181 18.20 0.48 -25.77
N PRO A 182 19.06 0.68 -24.76
CA PRO A 182 18.75 0.23 -23.40
C PRO A 182 17.56 1.02 -22.85
N GLY A 183 16.76 0.38 -22.00
CA GLY A 183 15.71 1.06 -21.26
C GLY A 183 16.29 2.01 -20.20
N GLN A 184 15.50 3.00 -19.82
CA GLN A 184 15.85 3.94 -18.77
C GLN A 184 15.91 3.21 -17.42
N GLU A 185 16.95 3.49 -16.62
CA GLU A 185 17.06 3.01 -15.23
C GLU A 185 16.90 4.18 -14.27
N ARG A 186 16.04 4.00 -13.26
CA ARG A 186 15.79 4.98 -12.19
C ARG A 186 15.64 4.31 -10.85
N VAL A 187 16.00 5.04 -9.80
CA VAL A 187 15.77 4.65 -8.42
C VAL A 187 14.79 5.64 -7.80
N LEU A 188 13.58 5.16 -7.53
CA LEU A 188 12.49 5.98 -7.05
C LEU A 188 12.15 5.63 -5.59
N HIS A 189 11.78 6.64 -4.83
CA HIS A 189 11.27 6.51 -3.48
C HIS A 189 9.77 6.76 -3.49
N LEU A 190 8.98 5.74 -3.18
CA LEU A 190 7.54 5.84 -3.03
C LEU A 190 7.23 6.17 -1.57
N GLU A 191 6.36 7.14 -1.34
CA GLU A 191 5.92 7.57 -0.01
C GLU A 191 4.42 7.85 0.00
N LEU A 192 3.69 7.33 0.99
CA LEU A 192 2.27 7.63 1.16
C LEU A 192 2.10 8.97 1.87
N LYS A 193 1.23 9.84 1.35
CA LYS A 193 0.88 11.14 1.96
C LYS A 193 0.13 10.97 3.28
N THR A 194 -0.78 10.01 3.34
CA THR A 194 -1.64 9.79 4.49
C THR A 194 -1.40 8.42 5.07
N THR A 195 -0.99 8.37 6.32
CA THR A 195 -0.74 7.11 7.03
C THR A 195 -2.04 6.57 7.65
N ALA A 196 -2.89 7.46 8.15
CA ALA A 196 -4.18 7.14 8.73
C ALA A 196 -5.10 8.38 8.71
N HIS A 197 -6.42 8.17 8.83
CA HIS A 197 -7.36 9.27 8.98
C HIS A 197 -7.23 9.90 10.37
N ALA A 198 -7.18 9.06 11.43
CA ALA A 198 -7.06 9.49 12.81
C ALA A 198 -5.73 9.05 13.42
N GLY A 199 -5.11 9.92 14.21
CA GLY A 199 -3.95 9.60 15.04
C GLY A 199 -4.30 9.59 16.52
N LEU A 200 -4.01 8.49 17.25
CA LEU A 200 -4.11 8.43 18.70
C LEU A 200 -2.87 9.09 19.31
N VAL A 201 -3.08 10.16 20.04
CA VAL A 201 -2.03 10.93 20.71
C VAL A 201 -2.24 10.88 22.22
N GLY A 202 -1.22 10.60 22.99
CA GLY A 202 -1.32 10.54 24.45
C GLY A 202 -0.04 10.03 25.09
N PHE A 203 0.06 10.22 26.40
CA PHE A 203 1.20 9.74 27.18
C PHE A 203 1.28 8.20 27.21
N PRO A 204 2.44 7.64 27.55
CA PRO A 204 2.55 6.21 27.83
C PRO A 204 1.51 5.76 28.86
N ASN A 205 0.98 4.54 28.70
CA ASN A 205 -0.02 3.94 29.57
C ASN A 205 -1.41 4.62 29.62
N ALA A 206 -1.68 5.64 28.80
CA ALA A 206 -3.03 6.21 28.65
C ALA A 206 -4.06 5.23 28.05
N GLY A 207 -3.59 4.07 27.55
CA GLY A 207 -4.46 3.01 27.02
C GLY A 207 -4.72 3.10 25.52
N LYS A 208 -3.90 3.81 24.73
CA LYS A 208 -4.04 3.97 23.27
C LYS A 208 -4.10 2.64 22.52
N SER A 209 -3.15 1.74 22.76
CA SER A 209 -3.10 0.44 22.08
C SER A 209 -4.25 -0.48 22.49
N SER A 210 -4.74 -0.36 23.74
CA SER A 210 -5.96 -1.06 24.18
C SER A 210 -7.19 -0.52 23.48
N LEU A 211 -7.29 0.81 23.36
CA LEU A 211 -8.37 1.47 22.63
C LEU A 211 -8.37 1.05 21.16
N LEU A 212 -7.20 1.07 20.50
CA LEU A 212 -7.08 0.64 19.10
C LEU A 212 -7.56 -0.80 18.89
N ARG A 213 -7.23 -1.71 19.82
CA ARG A 213 -7.71 -3.09 19.78
C ARG A 213 -9.23 -3.19 19.98
N ALA A 214 -9.79 -2.35 20.85
CA ALA A 214 -11.22 -2.34 21.14
C ALA A 214 -12.07 -1.83 19.96
N ILE A 215 -11.59 -0.82 19.22
CA ILE A 215 -12.31 -0.24 18.08
C ILE A 215 -12.04 -0.97 16.75
N SER A 216 -10.95 -1.72 16.64
CA SER A 216 -10.61 -2.45 15.42
C SER A 216 -11.11 -3.90 15.49
N ARG A 217 -11.93 -4.33 14.53
CA ARG A 217 -12.41 -5.73 14.43
C ARG A 217 -11.31 -6.72 14.02
N ALA A 218 -10.22 -6.24 13.42
CA ALA A 218 -9.06 -7.03 13.06
C ALA A 218 -7.90 -6.72 13.99
N LYS A 219 -6.95 -7.67 14.16
CA LYS A 219 -5.70 -7.38 14.87
C LYS A 219 -5.01 -6.19 14.16
N PRO A 220 -4.66 -5.11 14.87
CA PRO A 220 -4.00 -3.97 14.28
C PRO A 220 -2.73 -4.40 13.52
N ALA A 221 -2.56 -3.88 12.31
CA ALA A 221 -1.36 -4.14 11.54
C ALA A 221 -0.19 -3.32 12.09
N VAL A 222 0.99 -3.92 12.18
CA VAL A 222 2.22 -3.21 12.56
C VAL A 222 2.76 -2.50 11.32
N ALA A 223 2.90 -1.18 11.38
CA ALA A 223 3.53 -0.42 10.32
C ALA A 223 5.06 -0.45 10.51
N ALA A 224 5.78 -0.95 9.49
CA ALA A 224 7.23 -1.01 9.51
C ALA A 224 7.83 0.26 8.92
N TYR A 225 8.35 1.13 9.78
CA TYR A 225 9.04 2.35 9.36
C TYR A 225 10.56 2.19 9.50
N PRO A 226 11.34 2.44 8.45
CA PRO A 226 12.78 2.17 8.45
C PRO A 226 13.58 3.07 9.40
N PHE A 227 12.98 4.17 9.89
CA PHE A 227 13.65 5.15 10.76
C PHE A 227 13.11 5.19 12.20
N THR A 228 12.22 4.26 12.58
CA THR A 228 11.71 4.17 13.96
C THR A 228 12.00 2.80 14.55
N THR A 229 12.44 2.76 15.79
CA THR A 229 12.62 1.52 16.56
C THR A 229 11.28 0.95 17.06
N LEU A 230 10.24 1.79 17.11
CA LEU A 230 8.88 1.42 17.47
C LEU A 230 7.95 1.66 16.28
N ASN A 231 7.39 0.60 15.77
CA ASN A 231 6.47 0.66 14.65
C ASN A 231 5.07 1.01 15.14
N PRO A 232 4.39 2.04 14.58
CA PRO A 232 3.00 2.34 14.94
C PRO A 232 2.08 1.20 14.49
N HIS A 233 1.02 1.00 15.28
CA HIS A 233 -0.03 0.06 14.93
C HIS A 233 -1.17 0.79 14.23
N VAL A 234 -1.57 0.31 13.06
CA VAL A 234 -2.73 0.84 12.33
C VAL A 234 -3.89 -0.13 12.46
N GLY A 235 -4.98 0.35 13.03
CA GLY A 235 -6.26 -0.37 13.12
C GLY A 235 -7.25 0.20 12.12
N ILE A 236 -8.14 -0.64 11.60
CA ILE A 236 -9.20 -0.23 10.68
C ILE A 236 -10.53 -0.41 11.39
N VAL A 237 -11.30 0.67 11.47
CA VAL A 237 -12.68 0.69 11.92
C VAL A 237 -13.59 0.47 10.72
N HIS A 238 -14.40 -0.56 10.76
CA HIS A 238 -15.35 -0.88 9.69
C HIS A 238 -16.75 -0.44 10.08
N TYR A 239 -17.40 0.31 9.20
CA TYR A 239 -18.78 0.72 9.33
C TYR A 239 -19.70 -0.17 8.48
N GLN A 240 -21.01 -0.13 8.74
CA GLN A 240 -22.01 -0.98 8.07
C GLN A 240 -22.17 -0.65 6.58
N ASP A 241 -21.89 0.59 6.20
CA ASP A 241 -21.92 1.11 4.83
C ASP A 241 -20.63 0.84 4.03
N TYR A 242 -19.81 -0.12 4.47
CA TYR A 242 -18.52 -0.50 3.89
C TYR A 242 -17.43 0.59 3.92
N GLU A 243 -17.70 1.74 4.52
CA GLU A 243 -16.65 2.74 4.74
C GLU A 243 -15.70 2.29 5.85
N GLN A 244 -14.44 2.66 5.69
CA GLN A 244 -13.34 2.26 6.58
C GLN A 244 -12.57 3.49 7.05
N VAL A 245 -12.40 3.60 8.35
CA VAL A 245 -11.58 4.66 8.96
C VAL A 245 -10.33 4.05 9.56
N ALA A 246 -9.17 4.44 9.02
CA ALA A 246 -7.89 4.01 9.58
C ALA A 246 -7.52 4.87 10.77
N VAL A 247 -7.14 4.22 11.86
CA VAL A 247 -6.69 4.84 13.11
C VAL A 247 -5.28 4.34 13.40
N ALA A 248 -4.33 5.24 13.56
CA ALA A 248 -2.96 4.90 13.92
C ALA A 248 -2.73 5.08 15.43
N ASP A 249 -2.25 4.03 16.07
CA ASP A 249 -1.68 4.14 17.42
C ASP A 249 -0.24 4.61 17.28
N ILE A 250 -0.02 5.81 17.69
CA ILE A 250 1.27 6.43 17.66
C ILE A 250 1.91 6.23 19.06
N PRO A 251 3.06 5.52 19.17
CA PRO A 251 3.68 5.21 20.46
C PRO A 251 3.90 6.47 21.31
N GLY A 252 3.69 6.38 22.61
CA GLY A 252 3.52 7.51 23.53
C GLY A 252 4.51 8.67 23.39
N LEU A 253 3.98 9.88 23.31
CA LEU A 253 4.74 11.11 23.45
C LEU A 253 5.38 11.16 24.86
N ILE A 254 6.66 11.47 24.91
CA ILE A 254 7.39 11.74 26.13
C ILE A 254 7.66 13.25 26.17
N LYS A 255 7.55 13.87 27.34
CA LYS A 255 7.90 15.29 27.50
C LYS A 255 9.29 15.59 26.93
N GLY A 256 9.41 16.61 26.07
CA GLY A 256 10.65 16.96 25.36
C GLY A 256 10.86 16.20 24.04
N ALA A 257 9.83 15.61 23.47
CA ALA A 257 9.90 14.92 22.17
C ALA A 257 10.37 15.87 21.05
N HIS A 258 9.97 17.13 21.07
CA HIS A 258 10.40 18.17 20.13
C HIS A 258 11.89 18.48 20.20
N GLN A 259 12.54 18.26 21.35
CA GLN A 259 13.99 18.49 21.56
C GLN A 259 14.85 17.27 21.18
N ASN A 260 14.31 16.33 20.40
CA ASN A 260 15.02 15.11 19.99
C ASN A 260 15.41 14.16 21.14
N ARG A 261 14.78 14.30 22.31
CA ARG A 261 14.96 13.36 23.41
C ARG A 261 14.20 12.07 23.10
N GLY A 262 14.94 11.04 22.73
CA GLY A 262 14.38 9.73 22.35
C GLY A 262 13.91 9.67 20.89
N LEU A 263 12.76 9.07 20.64
CA LEU A 263 12.19 8.83 19.29
C LEU A 263 11.38 10.03 18.73
N GLY A 264 11.48 11.23 19.35
CA GLY A 264 10.54 12.33 19.21
C GLY A 264 10.22 12.78 17.77
N VAL A 265 11.21 13.18 16.97
CA VAL A 265 10.98 13.78 15.63
C VAL A 265 10.44 12.77 14.61
N ALA A 266 10.98 11.55 14.60
CA ALA A 266 10.50 10.50 13.68
C ALA A 266 9.02 10.14 13.95
N PHE A 267 8.62 10.24 15.19
CA PHE A 267 7.30 10.00 15.70
C PHE A 267 6.30 11.10 15.31
N LEU A 268 6.67 12.36 15.43
CA LEU A 268 5.81 13.50 15.10
C LEU A 268 5.47 13.56 13.60
N LYS A 269 6.35 13.06 12.72
CA LYS A 269 6.07 12.89 11.29
C LYS A 269 4.86 12.00 10.98
N HIS A 270 4.50 11.07 11.87
CA HIS A 270 3.30 10.24 11.68
C HIS A 270 2.04 10.99 12.04
N ILE A 271 2.11 11.87 13.06
CA ILE A 271 0.99 12.74 13.45
C ILE A 271 0.70 13.74 12.32
N GLU A 272 1.73 14.33 11.72
CA GLU A 272 1.62 15.23 10.58
C GLU A 272 0.80 14.65 9.43
N ARG A 273 0.87 13.33 9.24
CA ARG A 273 0.16 12.61 8.18
C ARG A 273 -1.26 12.16 8.54
N CYS A 274 -1.72 12.44 9.76
CA CYS A 274 -3.10 12.18 10.18
C CYS A 274 -3.98 13.40 9.89
N ARG A 275 -5.24 13.18 9.53
CA ARG A 275 -6.18 14.26 9.21
C ARG A 275 -6.83 14.85 10.45
N PHE A 276 -7.10 14.03 11.46
CA PHE A 276 -7.63 14.46 12.74
C PHE A 276 -6.95 13.73 13.90
N LEU A 277 -7.03 14.31 15.10
CA LEU A 277 -6.30 13.85 16.25
C LEU A 277 -7.24 13.40 17.37
N LEU A 278 -6.89 12.29 17.98
CA LEU A 278 -7.60 11.70 19.12
C LEU A 278 -6.68 11.77 20.35
N TYR A 279 -6.90 12.74 21.21
CA TYR A 279 -6.14 12.88 22.46
C TYR A 279 -6.64 11.90 23.49
N VAL A 280 -5.85 10.87 23.80
CA VAL A 280 -6.18 9.88 24.81
C VAL A 280 -5.54 10.28 26.14
N VAL A 281 -6.38 10.59 27.12
CA VAL A 281 -5.99 11.05 28.45
C VAL A 281 -6.43 10.02 29.47
N ASP A 282 -5.57 9.71 30.43
CA ASP A 282 -5.87 8.82 31.54
C ASP A 282 -6.62 9.60 32.65
N LEU A 283 -7.89 9.28 32.86
CA LEU A 283 -8.70 9.93 33.88
C LEU A 283 -8.34 9.50 35.30
N SER A 284 -7.58 8.43 35.49
CA SER A 284 -7.20 7.96 36.82
C SER A 284 -6.08 8.78 37.46
N VAL A 285 -5.36 9.56 36.62
CA VAL A 285 -4.22 10.39 37.06
C VAL A 285 -4.74 11.73 37.60
N PRO A 286 -4.09 12.31 38.64
CA PRO A 286 -4.40 13.67 39.07
C PRO A 286 -4.21 14.69 37.96
N GLN A 287 -5.13 15.65 37.84
CA GLN A 287 -5.08 16.76 36.87
C GLN A 287 -4.91 16.32 35.41
N PRO A 288 -5.83 15.55 34.84
CA PRO A 288 -5.73 15.04 33.47
C PRO A 288 -5.70 16.17 32.39
N TRP A 289 -6.24 17.35 32.70
CA TRP A 289 -6.19 18.54 31.82
C TRP A 289 -4.78 19.07 31.59
N VAL A 290 -3.89 18.94 32.59
CA VAL A 290 -2.47 19.33 32.45
C VAL A 290 -1.77 18.46 31.42
N GLN A 291 -2.08 17.13 31.44
CA GLN A 291 -1.55 16.22 30.40
C GLN A 291 -1.98 16.64 29.01
N LEU A 292 -3.23 17.06 28.83
CA LEU A 292 -3.72 17.53 27.54
C LEU A 292 -3.02 18.80 27.07
N GLN A 293 -2.78 19.75 28.00
CA GLN A 293 -2.04 20.98 27.70
C GLN A 293 -0.59 20.67 27.30
N ASP A 294 0.10 19.81 28.06
CA ASP A 294 1.44 19.36 27.72
C ASP A 294 1.51 18.74 26.32
N LEU A 295 0.55 17.86 25.95
CA LEU A 295 0.48 17.24 24.64
C LEU A 295 0.27 18.27 23.52
N LYS A 296 -0.60 19.24 23.71
CA LYS A 296 -0.82 20.32 22.74
C LYS A 296 0.42 21.19 22.58
N CYS A 297 1.09 21.55 23.66
CA CYS A 297 2.34 22.31 23.63
C CYS A 297 3.45 21.56 22.87
N GLU A 298 3.60 20.25 23.09
CA GLU A 298 4.58 19.43 22.36
C GLU A 298 4.31 19.38 20.85
N LEU A 299 3.04 19.26 20.45
CA LEU A 299 2.64 19.25 19.04
C LEU A 299 2.89 20.60 18.38
N GLU A 300 2.56 21.69 19.05
CA GLU A 300 2.73 23.07 18.56
C GLU A 300 4.22 23.46 18.47
N ALA A 301 5.04 22.96 19.40
CA ALA A 301 6.48 23.15 19.36
C ALA A 301 7.17 22.42 18.19
N TYR A 302 6.56 21.33 17.69
CA TYR A 302 7.05 20.61 16.53
C TYR A 302 6.66 21.28 15.22
N GLU A 303 5.37 21.54 15.04
CA GLU A 303 4.80 22.17 13.83
C GLU A 303 3.65 23.10 14.23
N LYS A 304 3.77 24.36 13.86
CA LYS A 304 2.74 25.35 14.13
C LYS A 304 1.43 24.99 13.42
N GLY A 305 0.33 25.02 14.17
CA GLY A 305 -1.02 24.71 13.66
C GLY A 305 -1.38 23.22 13.69
N LEU A 306 -0.48 22.34 14.16
CA LEU A 306 -0.79 20.92 14.27
C LEU A 306 -1.83 20.66 15.38
N SER A 307 -1.84 21.47 16.42
CA SER A 307 -2.80 21.41 17.53
C SER A 307 -4.20 21.91 17.14
N GLU A 308 -4.32 22.69 16.05
CA GLU A 308 -5.59 23.27 15.56
C GLU A 308 -6.40 22.31 14.69
N ARG A 309 -5.82 21.16 14.33
CA ARG A 309 -6.53 20.15 13.55
C ARG A 309 -7.81 19.68 14.26
N PRO A 310 -8.84 19.24 13.50
CA PRO A 310 -10.03 18.67 14.08
C PRO A 310 -9.64 17.58 15.09
N CYS A 311 -10.11 17.69 16.32
CA CYS A 311 -9.68 16.80 17.40
C CYS A 311 -10.82 16.47 18.36
N VAL A 312 -10.65 15.39 19.09
CA VAL A 312 -11.49 15.00 20.21
C VAL A 312 -10.63 14.54 21.37
N VAL A 313 -11.08 14.81 22.57
CA VAL A 313 -10.44 14.33 23.80
C VAL A 313 -11.17 13.08 24.30
N ILE A 314 -10.41 12.02 24.46
CA ILE A 314 -10.88 10.74 24.95
C ILE A 314 -10.42 10.57 26.39
N GLY A 315 -11.34 10.63 27.33
CA GLY A 315 -11.10 10.31 28.74
C GLY A 315 -11.21 8.79 28.94
N ASN A 316 -10.07 8.12 29.00
CA ASN A 316 -10.03 6.67 29.15
C ASN A 316 -10.00 6.23 30.63
N LYS A 317 -10.32 4.95 30.87
CA LYS A 317 -10.35 4.28 32.18
C LYS A 317 -11.48 4.77 33.11
N ILE A 318 -12.67 5.03 32.55
CA ILE A 318 -13.85 5.44 33.32
C ILE A 318 -14.32 4.37 34.32
N ASP A 319 -13.86 3.13 34.16
CA ASP A 319 -14.08 2.01 35.08
C ASP A 319 -13.49 2.26 36.48
N LEU A 320 -12.52 3.15 36.62
CA LEU A 320 -11.87 3.48 37.87
C LEU A 320 -12.66 4.57 38.65
N ALA A 321 -12.80 4.42 39.96
CA ALA A 321 -13.53 5.37 40.81
C ALA A 321 -12.97 6.81 40.72
N GLN A 322 -11.66 6.98 40.68
CA GLN A 322 -10.99 8.27 40.54
C GLN A 322 -11.35 9.00 39.25
N SER A 323 -11.59 8.27 38.16
CA SER A 323 -11.95 8.82 36.87
C SER A 323 -13.28 9.55 36.85
N ARG A 324 -14.24 9.09 37.68
CA ARG A 324 -15.56 9.72 37.82
C ARG A 324 -15.49 11.10 38.46
N ILE A 325 -14.50 11.33 39.33
CA ILE A 325 -14.26 12.62 39.98
C ILE A 325 -13.56 13.59 38.99
N ASN A 326 -12.61 13.10 38.23
CA ASN A 326 -11.82 13.91 37.34
C ASN A 326 -12.55 14.29 36.03
N LEU A 327 -13.56 13.52 35.62
CA LEU A 327 -14.28 13.76 34.36
C LEU A 327 -15.01 15.10 34.29
N PRO A 328 -15.82 15.54 35.28
CA PRO A 328 -16.48 16.84 35.25
C PRO A 328 -15.46 17.98 35.22
N LEU A 329 -14.38 17.88 35.99
CA LEU A 329 -13.32 18.88 36.03
C LEU A 329 -12.61 19.00 34.66
N LEU A 330 -12.36 17.87 33.98
CA LEU A 330 -11.79 17.89 32.63
C LEU A 330 -12.73 18.58 31.62
N ARG A 331 -14.04 18.35 31.72
CA ARG A 331 -15.04 18.97 30.85
C ARG A 331 -15.12 20.50 31.02
N GLU A 332 -14.94 20.99 32.24
CA GLU A 332 -14.93 22.43 32.53
C GLU A 332 -13.67 23.11 31.98
N GLN A 333 -12.51 22.42 32.00
CA GLN A 333 -11.24 22.98 31.59
C GLN A 333 -10.98 22.89 30.08
N VAL A 334 -11.77 22.09 29.34
CA VAL A 334 -11.50 21.80 27.93
C VAL A 334 -12.69 22.23 27.06
N ALA A 335 -12.44 23.17 26.14
CA ALA A 335 -13.46 23.65 25.20
C ALA A 335 -13.81 22.66 24.06
N VAL A 336 -13.06 21.56 23.93
CA VAL A 336 -13.26 20.54 22.89
C VAL A 336 -14.12 19.40 23.43
N ARG A 337 -14.86 18.72 22.55
CA ARG A 337 -15.69 17.55 22.93
C ARG A 337 -14.87 16.50 23.67
N VAL A 338 -15.35 16.11 24.84
CA VAL A 338 -14.75 15.07 25.70
C VAL A 338 -15.64 13.85 25.69
N ILE A 339 -15.14 12.72 25.21
CA ILE A 339 -15.80 11.41 25.22
C ILE A 339 -15.15 10.57 26.32
N ALA A 340 -15.91 10.20 27.33
CA ALA A 340 -15.43 9.35 28.41
C ALA A 340 -15.75 7.89 28.10
N LEU A 341 -14.75 7.02 28.15
CA LEU A 341 -14.90 5.60 27.84
C LEU A 341 -13.93 4.71 28.64
N SER A 342 -14.16 3.42 28.59
CA SER A 342 -13.17 2.42 29.02
C SER A 342 -12.80 1.50 27.86
N ALA A 343 -11.55 1.56 27.48
CA ALA A 343 -11.00 0.67 26.45
C ALA A 343 -10.89 -0.79 26.95
N LEU A 344 -10.95 -1.02 28.26
CA LEU A 344 -10.86 -2.35 28.87
C LEU A 344 -12.23 -3.05 28.90
N THR A 345 -13.25 -2.36 29.40
CA THR A 345 -14.63 -2.91 29.57
C THR A 345 -15.45 -2.77 28.29
N GLY A 346 -15.09 -1.84 27.41
CA GLY A 346 -15.85 -1.53 26.20
C GLY A 346 -16.93 -0.47 26.41
N ASP A 347 -17.00 0.13 27.60
CA ASP A 347 -18.01 1.12 27.92
C ASP A 347 -17.87 2.35 27.04
N ASN A 348 -18.99 2.81 26.48
CA ASN A 348 -19.15 4.01 25.67
C ASN A 348 -18.27 4.08 24.40
N LEU A 349 -17.84 2.94 23.85
CA LEU A 349 -17.10 2.90 22.59
C LEU A 349 -17.95 3.33 21.38
N GLU A 350 -19.26 3.10 21.44
CA GLU A 350 -20.20 3.45 20.36
C GLU A 350 -20.22 4.96 20.10
N GLU A 351 -20.22 5.79 21.17
CA GLU A 351 -20.17 7.24 21.04
C GLU A 351 -18.90 7.68 20.28
N LEU A 352 -17.75 7.05 20.58
CA LEU A 352 -16.50 7.33 19.88
C LEU A 352 -16.59 6.94 18.41
N LEU A 353 -17.16 5.76 18.10
CA LEU A 353 -17.30 5.30 16.71
C LEU A 353 -18.20 6.21 15.89
N LEU A 354 -19.33 6.67 16.46
CA LEU A 354 -20.22 7.64 15.81
C LEU A 354 -19.50 8.95 15.54
N TYR A 355 -18.78 9.47 16.53
CA TYR A 355 -18.05 10.73 16.36
C TYR A 355 -16.90 10.65 15.35
N LEU A 356 -16.19 9.52 15.33
CA LEU A 356 -15.19 9.26 14.29
C LEU A 356 -15.79 9.28 12.88
N ARG A 357 -17.03 8.78 12.76
CA ARG A 357 -17.76 8.82 11.49
C ARG A 357 -18.12 10.25 11.11
N GLU A 358 -18.61 11.05 12.05
CA GLU A 358 -18.92 12.47 11.80
C GLU A 358 -17.71 13.27 11.33
N LEU A 359 -16.56 13.06 11.99
CA LEU A 359 -15.29 13.68 11.57
C LEU A 359 -14.87 13.26 10.16
N TYR A 360 -14.99 11.96 9.85
CA TYR A 360 -14.67 11.44 8.53
C TYR A 360 -15.59 12.01 7.44
N ASP A 361 -16.89 12.05 7.68
CA ASP A 361 -17.86 12.60 6.73
C ASP A 361 -17.64 14.12 6.48
N THR A 362 -17.27 14.85 7.53
CA THR A 362 -16.91 16.27 7.42
C THR A 362 -15.64 16.44 6.57
N TYR A 363 -14.66 15.58 6.78
CA TYR A 363 -13.43 15.55 5.97
C TYR A 363 -13.75 15.26 4.50
N VAL A 364 -14.55 14.22 4.22
CA VAL A 364 -14.93 13.83 2.86
C VAL A 364 -15.63 15.00 2.14
N LYS A 365 -16.58 15.65 2.79
CA LYS A 365 -17.29 16.84 2.24
C LYS A 365 -16.32 17.99 1.95
N THR A 366 -15.37 18.24 2.84
CA THR A 366 -14.37 19.30 2.66
C THR A 366 -13.44 19.02 1.49
N GLU A 367 -12.97 17.79 1.32
CA GLU A 367 -12.11 17.40 0.19
C GLU A 367 -12.89 17.46 -1.14
N GLN A 368 -14.14 17.02 -1.16
CA GLN A 368 -15.01 17.13 -2.33
C GLN A 368 -15.26 18.58 -2.74
N SER A 369 -15.47 19.49 -1.78
CA SER A 369 -15.63 20.92 -2.06
C SER A 369 -14.36 21.57 -2.62
N ARG A 370 -13.19 21.00 -2.33
CA ARG A 370 -11.89 21.41 -2.89
C ARG A 370 -11.57 20.75 -4.24
N GLY A 371 -12.47 19.93 -4.78
CA GLY A 371 -12.26 19.19 -6.03
C GLY A 371 -11.23 18.04 -5.92
N GLN A 372 -10.89 17.64 -4.70
CA GLN A 372 -9.98 16.53 -4.43
C GLN A 372 -10.75 15.26 -4.06
N SER A 373 -10.33 14.13 -4.57
CA SER A 373 -10.92 12.85 -4.17
C SER A 373 -10.44 12.48 -2.77
N PRO A 374 -11.36 12.21 -1.80
CA PRO A 374 -10.95 11.79 -0.47
C PRO A 374 -10.19 10.48 -0.52
N VAL A 375 -9.17 10.35 0.32
CA VAL A 375 -8.43 9.09 0.47
C VAL A 375 -9.36 8.09 1.15
N LYS A 376 -9.75 7.05 0.43
CA LYS A 376 -10.53 5.92 0.96
C LYS A 376 -9.60 4.78 1.39
N TRP A 377 -9.91 4.20 2.53
CA TRP A 377 -9.19 3.06 3.09
C TRP A 377 -9.92 1.74 2.86
#